data_010e405040e8cd7f47b925bb65e27293
#
_entry.id   010e405040e8cd7f47b925bb65e27293
#
_cell.length_a   1.000
_cell.length_b   1.000
_cell.length_c   1.000
_cell.angle_alpha   90.00
_cell.angle_beta   90.00
_cell.angle_gamma   90.00
#
_symmetry.space_group_name_H-M   'P 1'
#
loop_
_entity.id
_entity.type
_entity.pdbx_description
1 polymer ?
#
loop_
_entity_poly.entity_id
_entity_poly.type
_entity_poly.pdbx_seq_one_letter_code
_entity_poly.pdbx_strand_id
1 'polypeptide(L)'
;ILGSACEAGELFRAMIDGDSDEELKEIVDFYDYLEIQPIGNNAYMKTDPKHPMVNTDEDLQNLNRRIVALGEKYNKPVVATCDVHFMDMEGADYRKILMNYKGFSDADNQAPLYFRTTEEMLKEFEYLGKEKAYEVVVKNTNLVADMIEDVRPIPAKKCPPVIEGAKEGIINDSTTRAKEIYGDPLPEIVQKRLDKELHSITTYGFSVMYRIAQELVRHS
;
A
#
# COMPACT_ATOMS: atom_id res chain seq x y z
N ILE A 1 -9.73 7.56 -8.66
CA ILE A 1 -9.66 6.54 -9.71
C ILE A 1 -9.09 5.25 -9.15
N LEU A 2 -9.56 4.11 -9.67
CA LEU A 2 -9.19 2.77 -9.22
C LEU A 2 -8.64 1.96 -10.39
N GLY A 3 -7.51 1.29 -10.20
CA GLY A 3 -6.92 0.37 -11.17
C GLY A 3 -7.04 -1.08 -10.73
N SER A 4 -6.98 -2.02 -11.67
CA SER A 4 -7.16 -3.45 -11.41
C SER A 4 -5.98 -4.12 -10.68
N ALA A 5 -4.93 -3.39 -10.41
CA ALA A 5 -3.67 -3.86 -9.80
C ALA A 5 -2.94 -4.95 -10.58
N CYS A 6 -1.91 -5.54 -9.96
CA CYS A 6 -0.99 -6.54 -10.52
C CYS A 6 -1.58 -7.96 -10.57
N GLU A 7 -0.73 -8.97 -10.65
CA GLU A 7 -1.10 -10.39 -10.63
C GLU A 7 -1.84 -10.83 -9.35
N ALA A 8 -1.61 -10.12 -8.24
CA ALA A 8 -2.34 -10.33 -6.99
C ALA A 8 -3.73 -9.65 -6.99
N GLY A 9 -4.03 -8.83 -8.01
CA GLY A 9 -5.30 -8.16 -8.18
C GLY A 9 -6.45 -9.11 -8.51
N GLU A 10 -7.66 -8.66 -8.26
CA GLU A 10 -8.88 -9.44 -8.43
C GLU A 10 -9.07 -9.90 -9.89
N LEU A 11 -8.90 -8.98 -10.86
CA LEU A 11 -9.06 -9.30 -12.28
C LEU A 11 -8.08 -10.38 -12.75
N PHE A 12 -6.81 -10.25 -12.41
CA PHE A 12 -5.80 -11.20 -12.86
C PHE A 12 -6.04 -12.59 -12.26
N ARG A 13 -6.41 -12.67 -10.98
CA ARG A 13 -6.75 -13.93 -10.31
C ARG A 13 -7.99 -14.58 -10.92
N ALA A 14 -9.06 -13.82 -11.10
CA ALA A 14 -10.28 -14.30 -11.75
C ALA A 14 -10.02 -14.91 -13.15
N MET A 15 -9.12 -14.31 -13.93
CA MET A 15 -8.71 -14.86 -15.21
C MET A 15 -7.95 -16.18 -15.09
N ILE A 16 -7.08 -16.33 -14.08
CA ILE A 16 -6.33 -17.57 -13.82
C ILE A 16 -7.29 -18.66 -13.32
N ASP A 17 -8.24 -18.31 -12.46
CA ASP A 17 -9.22 -19.23 -11.90
C ASP A 17 -10.25 -19.69 -12.95
N GLY A 18 -10.29 -19.00 -14.09
CA GLY A 18 -11.14 -19.37 -15.23
C GLY A 18 -12.57 -18.89 -15.12
N ASP A 19 -12.77 -17.77 -14.42
CA ASP A 19 -14.07 -17.13 -14.24
C ASP A 19 -14.73 -16.80 -15.59
N SER A 20 -16.06 -16.79 -15.58
CA SER A 20 -16.88 -16.52 -16.76
C SER A 20 -16.72 -15.08 -17.27
N ASP A 21 -17.10 -14.86 -18.52
CA ASP A 21 -17.11 -13.51 -19.13
C ASP A 21 -17.99 -12.52 -18.36
N GLU A 22 -19.08 -13.01 -17.75
CA GLU A 22 -19.98 -12.20 -16.92
C GLU A 22 -19.32 -11.77 -15.62
N GLU A 23 -18.65 -12.66 -14.91
CA GLU A 23 -17.90 -12.36 -13.67
C GLU A 23 -16.74 -11.42 -13.96
N LEU A 24 -15.97 -11.68 -15.02
CA LEU A 24 -14.90 -10.77 -15.44
C LEU A 24 -15.43 -9.38 -15.81
N LYS A 25 -16.63 -9.29 -16.39
CA LYS A 25 -17.24 -8.00 -16.68
C LYS A 25 -17.56 -7.21 -15.41
N GLU A 26 -18.13 -7.85 -14.40
CA GLU A 26 -18.44 -7.20 -13.12
C GLU A 26 -17.19 -6.61 -12.47
N ILE A 27 -16.09 -7.38 -12.49
CA ILE A 27 -14.79 -6.93 -11.99
C ILE A 27 -14.26 -5.73 -12.81
N VAL A 28 -14.29 -5.82 -14.14
CA VAL A 28 -13.82 -4.74 -15.03
C VAL A 28 -14.66 -3.49 -14.88
N ASP A 29 -15.97 -3.60 -14.69
CA ASP A 29 -16.87 -2.45 -14.51
C ASP A 29 -16.54 -1.66 -13.23
N PHE A 30 -16.02 -2.32 -12.19
CA PHE A 30 -15.64 -1.68 -10.93
C PHE A 30 -14.41 -0.77 -11.06
N TYR A 31 -13.48 -1.09 -11.96
CA TYR A 31 -12.24 -0.35 -12.13
C TYR A 31 -12.35 0.76 -13.17
N ASP A 32 -11.64 1.86 -12.97
CA ASP A 32 -11.54 2.98 -13.92
C ASP A 32 -10.55 2.66 -15.05
N TYR A 33 -9.50 1.90 -14.75
CA TYR A 33 -8.50 1.41 -15.71
C TYR A 33 -8.01 0.01 -15.32
N LEU A 34 -7.45 -0.70 -16.31
CA LEU A 34 -6.84 -2.02 -16.11
C LEU A 34 -5.33 -1.92 -16.19
N GLU A 35 -4.63 -2.86 -15.56
CA GLU A 35 -3.18 -2.85 -15.45
C GLU A 35 -2.58 -4.12 -16.01
N ILE A 36 -1.46 -3.97 -16.73
CA ILE A 36 -0.58 -5.05 -17.16
C ILE A 36 0.87 -4.74 -16.76
N GLN A 37 1.66 -5.78 -16.55
CA GLN A 37 3.06 -5.65 -16.14
C GLN A 37 3.99 -6.43 -17.08
N PRO A 38 5.31 -6.10 -17.11
CA PRO A 38 6.31 -6.93 -17.80
C PRO A 38 6.20 -8.39 -17.39
N ILE A 39 6.26 -9.30 -18.35
CA ILE A 39 6.10 -10.74 -18.06
C ILE A 39 7.17 -11.26 -17.11
N GLY A 40 8.35 -10.63 -17.06
CA GLY A 40 9.41 -10.95 -16.10
C GLY A 40 8.99 -10.79 -14.64
N ASN A 41 8.06 -9.87 -14.34
CA ASN A 41 7.54 -9.69 -12.98
C ASN A 41 6.81 -10.93 -12.47
N ASN A 42 6.14 -11.65 -13.39
CA ASN A 42 5.30 -12.82 -13.10
C ASN A 42 5.96 -14.15 -13.53
N ALA A 43 7.27 -14.13 -13.86
CA ALA A 43 7.98 -15.31 -14.35
C ALA A 43 7.97 -16.49 -13.36
N TYR A 44 7.84 -16.22 -12.06
CA TYR A 44 7.74 -17.23 -11.01
C TYR A 44 6.54 -18.17 -11.18
N MET A 45 5.47 -17.70 -11.80
CA MET A 45 4.25 -18.50 -12.04
C MET A 45 4.52 -19.72 -12.92
N LYS A 46 5.54 -19.68 -13.79
CA LYS A 46 5.90 -20.82 -14.67
C LYS A 46 6.38 -22.03 -13.89
N THR A 47 6.79 -21.86 -12.66
CA THR A 47 7.30 -22.93 -11.80
C THR A 47 6.46 -23.13 -10.53
N ASP A 48 5.47 -22.30 -10.29
CA ASP A 48 4.60 -22.40 -9.12
C ASP A 48 3.44 -23.39 -9.40
N PRO A 49 3.34 -24.48 -8.63
CA PRO A 49 2.26 -25.46 -8.78
C PRO A 49 0.84 -24.88 -8.62
N LYS A 50 0.72 -23.69 -8.03
CA LYS A 50 -0.58 -23.00 -7.89
C LYS A 50 -1.07 -22.39 -9.20
N HIS A 51 -0.22 -22.31 -10.21
CA HIS A 51 -0.53 -21.73 -11.52
C HIS A 51 -0.30 -22.71 -12.65
N PRO A 52 -0.98 -23.90 -12.67
CA PRO A 52 -0.66 -25.00 -13.58
C PRO A 52 -0.91 -24.66 -15.06
N MET A 53 -1.62 -23.57 -15.34
CA MET A 53 -1.88 -23.10 -16.71
C MET A 53 -0.81 -22.15 -17.26
N VAL A 54 0.16 -21.72 -16.42
CA VAL A 54 1.22 -20.80 -16.82
C VAL A 54 2.54 -21.58 -16.86
N ASN A 55 3.02 -21.91 -18.05
CA ASN A 55 4.23 -22.73 -18.24
C ASN A 55 5.30 -22.01 -19.06
N THR A 56 4.90 -21.02 -19.86
CA THR A 56 5.76 -20.35 -20.86
C THR A 56 5.61 -18.83 -20.77
N ASP A 57 6.54 -18.11 -21.39
CA ASP A 57 6.43 -16.65 -21.57
C ASP A 57 5.22 -16.29 -22.42
N GLU A 58 4.86 -17.13 -23.39
CA GLU A 58 3.67 -16.94 -24.22
C GLU A 58 2.39 -17.00 -23.39
N ASP A 59 2.30 -17.87 -22.38
CA ASP A 59 1.14 -17.92 -21.48
C ASP A 59 1.00 -16.60 -20.70
N LEU A 60 2.09 -16.04 -20.20
CA LEU A 60 2.09 -14.74 -19.53
C LEU A 60 1.72 -13.60 -20.48
N GLN A 61 2.25 -13.62 -21.71
CA GLN A 61 1.85 -12.66 -22.75
C GLN A 61 0.36 -12.76 -23.07
N ASN A 62 -0.18 -13.98 -23.12
CA ASN A 62 -1.59 -14.20 -23.41
C ASN A 62 -2.50 -13.69 -22.29
N LEU A 63 -2.09 -13.76 -21.03
CA LEU A 63 -2.80 -13.11 -19.91
C LEU A 63 -2.85 -11.59 -20.12
N ASN A 64 -1.72 -10.95 -20.42
CA ASN A 64 -1.70 -9.53 -20.73
C ASN A 64 -2.55 -9.17 -21.97
N ARG A 65 -2.48 -9.95 -23.04
CA ARG A 65 -3.34 -9.76 -24.23
C ARG A 65 -4.83 -9.86 -23.89
N ARG A 66 -5.20 -10.77 -22.99
CA ARG A 66 -6.57 -10.92 -22.52
C ARG A 66 -7.05 -9.69 -21.74
N ILE A 67 -6.20 -9.12 -20.87
CA ILE A 67 -6.52 -7.86 -20.17
C ILE A 67 -6.70 -6.71 -21.18
N VAL A 68 -5.82 -6.61 -22.18
CA VAL A 68 -5.95 -5.61 -23.24
C VAL A 68 -7.27 -5.77 -23.99
N ALA A 69 -7.63 -7.00 -24.35
CA ALA A 69 -8.90 -7.29 -25.02
C ALA A 69 -10.13 -6.96 -24.17
N LEU A 70 -10.06 -7.20 -22.86
CA LEU A 70 -11.12 -6.79 -21.92
C LEU A 70 -11.22 -5.26 -21.84
N GLY A 71 -10.10 -4.55 -21.81
CA GLY A 71 -10.08 -3.08 -21.86
C GLY A 71 -10.75 -2.55 -23.12
N GLU A 72 -10.45 -3.12 -24.28
CA GLU A 72 -11.10 -2.76 -25.57
C GLU A 72 -12.60 -3.08 -25.54
N LYS A 73 -12.98 -4.29 -25.11
CA LYS A 73 -14.37 -4.76 -25.06
C LYS A 73 -15.26 -3.88 -24.18
N TYR A 74 -14.73 -3.40 -23.04
CA TYR A 74 -15.48 -2.64 -22.04
C TYR A 74 -15.09 -1.15 -21.96
N ASN A 75 -14.34 -0.67 -22.96
CA ASN A 75 -13.91 0.74 -23.06
C ASN A 75 -13.18 1.24 -21.79
N LYS A 76 -12.27 0.44 -21.25
CA LYS A 76 -11.41 0.80 -20.12
C LYS A 76 -9.97 1.03 -20.62
N PRO A 77 -9.30 2.12 -20.22
CA PRO A 77 -7.88 2.27 -20.53
C PRO A 77 -7.09 1.12 -19.91
N VAL A 78 -6.09 0.60 -20.65
CA VAL A 78 -5.13 -0.36 -20.10
C VAL A 78 -3.78 0.33 -19.98
N VAL A 79 -3.16 0.27 -18.81
CA VAL A 79 -1.85 0.87 -18.54
C VAL A 79 -0.80 -0.20 -18.27
N ALA A 80 0.41 0.01 -18.77
CA ALA A 80 1.56 -0.82 -18.47
C ALA A 80 2.37 -0.19 -17.33
N THR A 81 2.42 -0.85 -16.18
CA THR A 81 3.22 -0.41 -15.01
C THR A 81 4.44 -1.29 -14.83
N CYS A 82 5.49 -0.75 -14.22
CA CYS A 82 6.78 -1.43 -14.08
C CYS A 82 6.93 -2.17 -12.73
N ASP A 83 6.17 -1.77 -11.71
CA ASP A 83 6.29 -2.28 -10.34
C ASP A 83 7.71 -2.10 -9.76
N VAL A 84 8.22 -0.88 -9.79
CA VAL A 84 9.60 -0.56 -9.42
C VAL A 84 9.85 -0.75 -7.92
N HIS A 85 10.82 -1.59 -7.59
CA HIS A 85 11.29 -1.81 -6.21
C HIS A 85 12.76 -1.40 -6.01
N PHE A 86 13.52 -1.22 -7.08
CA PHE A 86 14.92 -0.79 -7.06
C PHE A 86 15.30 -0.08 -8.37
N MET A 87 16.40 0.66 -8.35
CA MET A 87 16.78 1.54 -9.47
C MET A 87 17.35 0.80 -10.68
N ASP A 88 18.18 -0.20 -10.45
CA ASP A 88 18.88 -0.99 -11.45
C ASP A 88 18.94 -2.47 -11.05
N MET A 89 19.43 -3.31 -11.93
CA MET A 89 19.49 -4.77 -11.69
C MET A 89 20.34 -5.16 -10.47
N GLU A 90 21.35 -4.37 -10.12
CA GLU A 90 22.19 -4.61 -8.94
C GLU A 90 21.39 -4.42 -7.65
N GLY A 91 20.37 -3.58 -7.68
CA GLY A 91 19.45 -3.36 -6.56
C GLY A 91 18.71 -4.63 -6.11
N ALA A 92 18.59 -5.64 -6.98
CA ALA A 92 17.99 -6.94 -6.64
C ALA A 92 18.76 -7.64 -5.51
N ASP A 93 20.10 -7.57 -5.51
CA ASP A 93 20.93 -8.19 -4.47
C ASP A 93 20.73 -7.49 -3.12
N TYR A 94 20.63 -6.19 -3.10
CA TYR A 94 20.34 -5.43 -1.86
C TYR A 94 18.93 -5.74 -1.34
N ARG A 95 17.94 -5.81 -2.22
CA ARG A 95 16.57 -6.19 -1.85
C ARG A 95 16.51 -7.60 -1.28
N LYS A 96 17.22 -8.55 -1.88
CA LYS A 96 17.37 -9.93 -1.40
C LYS A 96 17.89 -9.99 0.04
N ILE A 97 18.93 -9.21 0.36
CA ILE A 97 19.50 -9.13 1.72
C ILE A 97 18.46 -8.63 2.71
N LEU A 98 17.75 -7.54 2.36
CA LEU A 98 16.72 -6.95 3.22
C LEU A 98 15.53 -7.88 3.43
N MET A 99 15.09 -8.59 2.40
CA MET A 99 13.99 -9.56 2.48
C MET A 99 14.38 -10.76 3.34
N ASN A 100 15.59 -11.30 3.16
CA ASN A 100 16.12 -12.38 4.00
C ASN A 100 16.17 -11.97 5.48
N TYR A 101 16.65 -10.74 5.77
CA TYR A 101 16.67 -10.23 7.13
C TYR A 101 15.27 -10.14 7.76
N LYS A 102 14.26 -9.84 6.96
CA LYS A 102 12.85 -9.79 7.40
C LYS A 102 12.15 -11.16 7.42
N GLY A 103 12.85 -12.23 7.01
CA GLY A 103 12.32 -13.60 7.04
C GLY A 103 11.37 -13.96 5.89
N PHE A 104 11.42 -13.24 4.76
CA PHE A 104 10.64 -13.62 3.57
C PHE A 104 11.20 -14.90 2.95
N SER A 105 10.33 -15.89 2.73
CA SER A 105 10.73 -17.22 2.20
C SER A 105 11.12 -17.19 0.72
N ASP A 106 10.67 -16.19 -0.03
CA ASP A 106 10.90 -15.98 -1.45
C ASP A 106 12.03 -14.97 -1.75
N ALA A 107 12.78 -14.56 -0.73
CA ALA A 107 13.85 -13.57 -0.86
C ALA A 107 14.91 -13.91 -1.92
N ASP A 108 15.16 -15.19 -2.18
CA ASP A 108 16.11 -15.65 -3.19
C ASP A 108 15.60 -15.54 -4.64
N ASN A 109 14.27 -15.43 -4.81
CA ASN A 109 13.62 -15.32 -6.11
C ASN A 109 13.26 -13.85 -6.42
N GLN A 110 14.25 -13.05 -6.82
CA GLN A 110 14.01 -11.66 -7.17
C GLN A 110 13.48 -11.53 -8.60
N ALA A 111 12.25 -11.01 -8.75
CA ALA A 111 11.74 -10.56 -10.03
C ALA A 111 12.51 -9.30 -10.50
N PRO A 112 12.62 -9.03 -11.82
CA PRO A 112 13.37 -7.91 -12.36
C PRO A 112 12.61 -6.57 -12.20
N LEU A 113 12.35 -6.17 -10.94
CA LEU A 113 11.54 -5.00 -10.57
C LEU A 113 12.37 -3.70 -10.54
N TYR A 114 13.26 -3.54 -11.52
CA TYR A 114 14.06 -2.32 -11.65
C TYR A 114 13.31 -1.22 -12.40
N PHE A 115 13.77 0.02 -12.24
CA PHE A 115 13.22 1.17 -12.96
C PHE A 115 13.59 1.07 -14.45
N ARG A 116 12.58 0.92 -15.31
CA ARG A 116 12.73 0.86 -16.76
C ARG A 116 12.45 2.21 -17.40
N THR A 117 13.23 2.58 -18.38
CA THR A 117 12.95 3.72 -19.26
C THR A 117 11.74 3.43 -20.16
N THR A 118 11.22 4.47 -20.81
CA THR A 118 10.12 4.31 -21.77
C THR A 118 10.48 3.34 -22.90
N GLU A 119 11.70 3.40 -23.42
CA GLU A 119 12.20 2.52 -24.47
C GLU A 119 12.25 1.07 -24.01
N GLU A 120 12.71 0.81 -22.80
CA GLU A 120 12.73 -0.52 -22.20
C GLU A 120 11.31 -1.05 -21.99
N MET A 121 10.39 -0.23 -21.47
CA MET A 121 8.99 -0.61 -21.34
C MET A 121 8.33 -0.92 -22.68
N LEU A 122 8.58 -0.12 -23.73
CA LEU A 122 8.08 -0.39 -25.07
C LEU A 122 8.59 -1.72 -25.63
N LYS A 123 9.82 -2.10 -25.30
CA LYS A 123 10.41 -3.39 -25.66
C LYS A 123 9.76 -4.55 -24.91
N GLU A 124 9.49 -4.39 -23.62
CA GLU A 124 8.80 -5.41 -22.81
C GLU A 124 7.42 -5.77 -23.38
N PHE A 125 6.74 -4.82 -24.02
CA PHE A 125 5.39 -5.00 -24.56
C PHE A 125 5.35 -5.09 -26.11
N GLU A 126 6.50 -5.26 -26.80
CA GLU A 126 6.55 -5.34 -28.26
C GLU A 126 5.68 -6.46 -28.86
N TYR A 127 5.42 -7.51 -28.09
CA TYR A 127 4.55 -8.63 -28.48
C TYR A 127 3.07 -8.23 -28.67
N LEU A 128 2.65 -7.05 -28.20
CA LEU A 128 1.33 -6.47 -28.45
C LEU A 128 1.25 -5.76 -29.81
N GLY A 129 2.39 -5.59 -30.49
CA GLY A 129 2.53 -4.76 -31.67
C GLY A 129 2.80 -3.28 -31.30
N LYS A 130 3.50 -2.57 -32.20
CA LYS A 130 4.03 -1.22 -31.96
C LYS A 130 2.98 -0.22 -31.48
N GLU A 131 1.81 -0.21 -32.12
CA GLU A 131 0.75 0.78 -31.81
C GLU A 131 0.13 0.51 -30.42
N LYS A 132 -0.17 -0.76 -30.11
CA LYS A 132 -0.75 -1.14 -28.84
C LYS A 132 0.26 -0.99 -27.69
N ALA A 133 1.52 -1.38 -27.90
CA ALA A 133 2.58 -1.14 -26.92
C ALA A 133 2.70 0.36 -26.58
N TYR A 134 2.71 1.24 -27.59
CA TYR A 134 2.74 2.68 -27.37
C TYR A 134 1.48 3.20 -26.65
N GLU A 135 0.32 2.65 -26.97
CA GLU A 135 -0.94 3.00 -26.29
C GLU A 135 -0.86 2.71 -24.80
N VAL A 136 -0.52 1.48 -24.40
CA VAL A 136 -0.54 1.05 -22.99
C VAL A 136 0.64 1.63 -22.18
N VAL A 137 1.82 1.79 -22.79
CA VAL A 137 3.02 2.29 -22.11
C VAL A 137 3.06 3.81 -22.01
N VAL A 138 2.57 4.52 -23.05
CA VAL A 138 2.76 5.98 -23.14
C VAL A 138 1.44 6.72 -23.06
N LYS A 139 0.49 6.44 -23.95
CA LYS A 139 -0.74 7.23 -24.03
C LYS A 139 -1.60 7.08 -22.79
N ASN A 140 -1.90 5.83 -22.42
CA ASN A 140 -2.83 5.56 -21.32
C ASN A 140 -2.22 5.87 -19.96
N THR A 141 -0.91 5.69 -19.77
CA THR A 141 -0.22 6.10 -18.54
C THR A 141 -0.28 7.61 -18.34
N ASN A 142 -0.07 8.40 -19.39
CA ASN A 142 -0.25 9.85 -19.32
C ASN A 142 -1.72 10.24 -19.12
N LEU A 143 -2.66 9.56 -19.79
CA LEU A 143 -4.10 9.79 -19.59
C LEU A 143 -4.49 9.61 -18.11
N VAL A 144 -4.05 8.53 -17.47
CA VAL A 144 -4.33 8.30 -16.05
C VAL A 144 -3.65 9.35 -15.17
N ALA A 145 -2.42 9.74 -15.48
CA ALA A 145 -1.71 10.80 -14.74
C ALA A 145 -2.46 12.16 -14.84
N ASP A 146 -2.97 12.49 -16.02
CA ASP A 146 -3.71 13.74 -16.27
C ASP A 146 -5.10 13.77 -15.55
N MET A 147 -5.64 12.62 -15.17
CA MET A 147 -6.87 12.52 -14.37
C MET A 147 -6.65 12.82 -12.89
N ILE A 148 -5.41 12.86 -12.43
CA ILE A 148 -5.06 13.04 -11.01
C ILE A 148 -4.90 14.52 -10.72
N GLU A 149 -5.68 15.00 -9.74
CA GLU A 149 -5.56 16.37 -9.23
C GLU A 149 -4.49 16.45 -8.14
N ASP A 150 -3.99 17.68 -7.86
CA ASP A 150 -3.06 17.91 -6.74
C ASP A 150 -3.82 17.76 -5.41
N VAL A 151 -3.70 16.60 -4.78
CA VAL A 151 -4.38 16.24 -3.54
C VAL A 151 -3.38 16.11 -2.40
N ARG A 152 -3.65 16.81 -1.29
CA ARG A 152 -2.93 16.58 -0.04
C ARG A 152 -3.68 15.53 0.81
N PRO A 153 -3.26 14.25 0.80
CA PRO A 153 -3.94 13.20 1.57
C PRO A 153 -3.82 13.41 3.09
N ILE A 154 -2.76 14.09 3.53
CA ILE A 154 -2.56 14.45 4.93
C ILE A 154 -2.75 15.96 5.06
N PRO A 155 -3.77 16.43 5.82
CA PRO A 155 -3.95 17.84 6.08
C PRO A 155 -2.70 18.49 6.69
N ALA A 156 -2.37 19.72 6.27
CA ALA A 156 -1.23 20.46 6.82
C ALA A 156 -1.40 20.74 8.32
N LYS A 157 -2.65 20.93 8.76
CA LYS A 157 -2.98 21.17 10.17
C LYS A 157 -3.19 19.83 10.89
N LYS A 158 -2.46 19.63 11.98
CA LYS A 158 -2.72 18.51 12.89
C LYS A 158 -4.08 18.71 13.55
N CYS A 159 -4.89 17.65 13.56
CA CYS A 159 -6.23 17.63 14.16
C CYS A 159 -6.23 16.58 15.29
N PRO A 160 -5.68 16.90 16.47
CA PRO A 160 -5.77 16.00 17.61
C PRO A 160 -7.25 15.83 18.00
N PRO A 161 -7.67 14.65 18.47
CA PRO A 161 -9.02 14.45 18.96
C PRO A 161 -9.31 15.38 20.14
N VAL A 162 -10.57 15.75 20.32
CA VAL A 162 -11.04 16.52 21.47
C VAL A 162 -11.82 15.58 22.38
N ILE A 163 -11.38 15.45 23.64
CA ILE A 163 -12.08 14.69 24.67
C ILE A 163 -12.46 15.68 25.77
N GLU A 164 -13.76 15.87 25.97
CA GLU A 164 -14.26 16.75 27.01
C GLU A 164 -13.84 16.24 28.40
N GLY A 165 -13.42 17.16 29.27
CA GLY A 165 -12.96 16.83 30.61
C GLY A 165 -11.60 16.11 30.69
N ALA A 166 -10.87 15.93 29.57
CA ALA A 166 -9.60 15.23 29.59
C ALA A 166 -8.56 15.86 30.52
N LYS A 167 -8.50 17.20 30.59
CA LYS A 167 -7.57 17.94 31.46
C LYS A 167 -7.89 17.70 32.93
N GLU A 168 -9.13 17.91 33.31
CA GLU A 168 -9.63 17.72 34.68
C GLU A 168 -9.49 16.23 35.11
N GLY A 169 -9.83 15.33 34.19
CA GLY A 169 -9.72 13.89 34.42
C GLY A 169 -8.28 13.46 34.73
N ILE A 170 -7.30 13.86 33.92
CA ILE A 170 -5.89 13.53 34.19
C ILE A 170 -5.39 14.11 35.52
N ILE A 171 -5.75 15.35 35.86
CA ILE A 171 -5.38 15.97 37.13
C ILE A 171 -5.96 15.16 38.31
N ASN A 172 -7.26 14.90 38.26
CA ASN A 172 -7.98 14.20 39.34
C ASN A 172 -7.49 12.75 39.51
N ASP A 173 -7.40 11.99 38.42
CA ASP A 173 -6.98 10.60 38.47
C ASP A 173 -5.54 10.47 38.99
N SER A 174 -4.62 11.32 38.48
CA SER A 174 -3.22 11.30 38.91
C SER A 174 -3.04 11.72 40.37
N THR A 175 -3.80 12.73 40.80
CA THR A 175 -3.73 13.21 42.20
C THR A 175 -4.32 12.17 43.16
N THR A 176 -5.47 11.58 42.82
CA THR A 176 -6.10 10.53 43.63
C THR A 176 -5.17 9.32 43.72
N ARG A 177 -4.60 8.89 42.62
CA ARG A 177 -3.70 7.73 42.63
C ARG A 177 -2.41 8.00 43.42
N ALA A 178 -1.87 9.21 43.32
CA ALA A 178 -0.69 9.61 44.09
C ALA A 178 -0.99 9.54 45.61
N LYS A 179 -2.17 10.03 46.05
CA LYS A 179 -2.59 9.97 47.48
C LYS A 179 -2.79 8.54 47.96
N GLU A 180 -3.34 7.67 47.11
CA GLU A 180 -3.48 6.24 47.44
C GLU A 180 -2.13 5.56 47.68
N ILE A 181 -1.13 5.90 46.91
CA ILE A 181 0.20 5.27 46.97
C ILE A 181 1.08 5.86 48.08
N TYR A 182 1.07 7.20 48.22
CA TYR A 182 2.01 7.93 49.09
C TYR A 182 1.40 8.56 50.30
N GLY A 183 0.08 8.47 50.46
CA GLY A 183 -0.66 9.04 51.60
C GLY A 183 -1.21 10.46 51.36
N ASP A 184 -2.10 10.90 52.25
CA ASP A 184 -2.66 12.25 52.27
C ASP A 184 -2.40 12.89 53.63
N PRO A 185 -1.61 13.98 53.73
CA PRO A 185 -1.04 14.75 52.62
C PRO A 185 0.12 14.06 51.90
N LEU A 186 0.31 14.40 50.62
CA LEU A 186 1.45 13.90 49.84
C LEU A 186 2.80 14.38 50.42
N PRO A 187 3.83 13.53 50.42
CA PRO A 187 5.19 14.01 50.69
C PRO A 187 5.60 15.15 49.75
N GLU A 188 6.32 16.14 50.26
CA GLU A 188 6.67 17.36 49.53
C GLU A 188 7.37 17.08 48.20
N ILE A 189 8.27 16.07 48.17
CA ILE A 189 8.99 15.68 46.92
C ILE A 189 8.05 15.13 45.88
N VAL A 190 7.00 14.34 46.27
CA VAL A 190 6.00 13.77 45.39
C VAL A 190 5.09 14.88 44.89
N GLN A 191 4.61 15.76 45.75
CA GLN A 191 3.78 16.89 45.39
C GLN A 191 4.45 17.78 44.30
N LYS A 192 5.71 18.20 44.58
CA LYS A 192 6.47 19.01 43.63
C LYS A 192 6.64 18.34 42.26
N ARG A 193 6.87 17.02 42.25
CA ARG A 193 7.04 16.29 41.00
C ARG A 193 5.71 16.18 40.26
N LEU A 194 4.62 15.84 40.95
CA LEU A 194 3.28 15.73 40.37
C LEU A 194 2.85 17.06 39.74
N ASP A 195 3.00 18.16 40.47
CA ASP A 195 2.66 19.51 40.00
C ASP A 195 3.43 19.88 38.75
N LYS A 196 4.74 19.58 38.70
CA LYS A 196 5.59 19.83 37.53
C LYS A 196 5.11 19.05 36.31
N GLU A 197 4.84 17.75 36.45
CA GLU A 197 4.41 16.89 35.34
C GLU A 197 3.02 17.32 34.85
N LEU A 198 2.05 17.49 35.74
CA LEU A 198 0.69 17.92 35.39
C LEU A 198 0.70 19.31 34.73
N HIS A 199 1.53 20.25 35.23
CA HIS A 199 1.68 21.55 34.57
C HIS A 199 2.14 21.41 33.12
N SER A 200 3.17 20.60 32.86
CA SER A 200 3.68 20.38 31.51
C SER A 200 2.62 19.73 30.60
N ILE A 201 1.97 18.67 31.06
CA ILE A 201 0.95 17.96 30.30
C ILE A 201 -0.24 18.86 29.94
N THR A 202 -0.71 19.67 30.90
CA THR A 202 -1.89 20.50 30.71
C THR A 202 -1.63 21.79 29.95
N THR A 203 -0.45 22.42 30.19
CA THR A 203 -0.08 23.67 29.54
C THR A 203 0.23 23.50 28.06
N TYR A 204 0.89 22.38 27.70
CA TYR A 204 1.24 22.09 26.30
C TYR A 204 0.16 21.31 25.54
N GLY A 205 -1.05 21.10 26.12
CA GLY A 205 -2.17 20.50 25.45
C GLY A 205 -2.10 18.98 25.26
N PHE A 206 -1.29 18.27 26.04
CA PHE A 206 -1.12 16.82 25.95
C PHE A 206 -2.14 16.02 26.75
N SER A 207 -3.06 16.65 27.48
CA SER A 207 -4.04 15.98 28.35
C SER A 207 -4.84 14.90 27.60
N VAL A 208 -5.27 15.17 26.38
CA VAL A 208 -6.02 14.22 25.54
C VAL A 208 -5.18 12.98 25.20
N MET A 209 -3.90 13.16 24.88
CA MET A 209 -2.99 12.05 24.55
C MET A 209 -2.81 11.12 25.76
N TYR A 210 -2.60 11.70 26.93
CA TYR A 210 -2.49 10.94 28.18
C TYR A 210 -3.79 10.22 28.54
N ARG A 211 -4.93 10.86 28.31
CA ARG A 211 -6.25 10.23 28.52
C ARG A 211 -6.46 9.04 27.59
N ILE A 212 -6.15 9.18 26.32
CA ILE A 212 -6.22 8.08 25.34
C ILE A 212 -5.29 6.92 25.76
N ALA A 213 -4.06 7.23 26.13
CA ALA A 213 -3.10 6.21 26.58
C ALA A 213 -3.62 5.45 27.83
N GLN A 214 -4.17 6.18 28.80
CA GLN A 214 -4.76 5.60 29.99
C GLN A 214 -5.92 4.64 29.65
N GLU A 215 -6.85 5.06 28.78
CA GLU A 215 -7.99 4.23 28.38
C GLU A 215 -7.54 3.01 27.57
N LEU A 216 -6.56 3.14 26.69
CA LEU A 216 -6.02 2.00 25.95
C LEU A 216 -5.41 0.95 26.87
N VAL A 217 -4.58 1.37 27.84
CA VAL A 217 -3.99 0.45 28.83
C VAL A 217 -5.04 -0.17 29.73
N ARG A 218 -6.12 0.57 30.06
CA ARG A 218 -7.19 0.08 30.92
C ARG A 218 -8.03 -1.01 30.25
N HIS A 219 -8.14 -0.97 28.92
CA HIS A 219 -8.95 -1.90 28.14
C HIS A 219 -8.14 -3.04 27.49
N SER A 220 -6.81 -3.04 27.62
CA SER A 220 -5.94 -4.14 27.20
C SER A 220 -5.79 -5.21 28.26
#